data_e7a245411472fbfb6210ad01da08cd2d
#
_entry.id   e7a245411472fbfb6210ad01da08cd2d
#
_cell.length_a   1.000
_cell.length_b   1.000
_cell.length_c   1.000
_cell.angle_alpha   90.00
_cell.angle_beta   90.00
_cell.angle_gamma   90.00
#
_symmetry.space_group_name_H-M   'P 1'
#
loop_
_entity.id
_entity.type
_entity.pdbx_description
1 polymer ?
#
loop_
_entity_poly.entity_id
_entity_poly.type
_entity_poly.pdbx_seq_one_letter_code
_entity_poly.pdbx_strand_id
1 'polypeptide(L)'
;MRTPLMICALMASFSSFANCLSITENKEITGQFNHDKALCFSTHLQSQRYAELDVKGIQNLQLANQDGTHIRRLLKDVPVDGQQQKIRFLLPETANYQFIAQGEVGVQWHITLKTYPYQPLDKDAGIELTSPRLQMLAQDLTASNIQLFWQQIQQEGTPLVEPYDNHNKRVTFLWQGAQSNVYLLGSPAGDHDPLTRLANSDIWYRSYIVPNDTLMQYKLAPDVPVIENATAAQQRRAILTTAQADPFNLHPSPSKADDRYNYFSLLSLDYPRECQLPDILDRAMNGNTSISRFHSEILNNDREIALYLPAQKMTTPRLLVLFDGQIYRQQYGIDRFFDKLIEEGKLPPIAILFVDSIDSDRRSVELPPNPDFHRFLADELLVWLEQEKGLQVAAKETIVSGSSYGGLASAWVAFNRPDRFGKVLSMSGSYWWAPENEAPEWLISQYQQADKKPLQFFLEAGLFESREGTGGILNNNRQLKQVLQQRGYPVQSLEMASGHDYISWCEALYIGTKALTND
;
A
#
# COMPACT_ATOMS: atom_id res chain seq x y z
N MET A 1 -40.44 24.51 -15.07
CA MET A 1 -39.87 23.59 -16.07
C MET A 1 -38.35 23.69 -15.96
N ARG A 2 -37.72 22.74 -15.27
CA ARG A 2 -36.26 22.61 -15.19
C ARG A 2 -35.89 21.30 -15.87
N THR A 3 -35.21 21.41 -16.99
CA THR A 3 -34.66 20.30 -17.77
C THR A 3 -33.53 19.64 -17.00
N PRO A 4 -33.47 18.30 -16.86
CA PRO A 4 -32.32 17.65 -16.27
C PRO A 4 -31.17 17.58 -17.28
N LEU A 5 -30.00 18.04 -16.87
CA LEU A 5 -28.73 17.84 -17.57
C LEU A 5 -28.37 16.34 -17.52
N MET A 6 -28.40 15.74 -18.70
CA MET A 6 -27.97 14.36 -18.92
C MET A 6 -26.45 14.34 -18.94
N ILE A 7 -25.82 13.82 -17.85
CA ILE A 7 -24.41 13.53 -17.82
C ILE A 7 -24.18 12.31 -18.70
N CYS A 8 -23.66 12.53 -19.91
CA CYS A 8 -23.11 11.49 -20.76
C CYS A 8 -21.83 10.97 -20.10
N ALA A 9 -21.93 9.83 -19.41
CA ALA A 9 -20.76 9.01 -19.14
C ALA A 9 -20.17 8.57 -20.48
N LEU A 10 -18.97 9.06 -20.81
CA LEU A 10 -18.17 8.51 -21.90
C LEU A 10 -17.78 7.08 -21.50
N MET A 11 -18.65 6.13 -21.84
CA MET A 11 -18.20 4.76 -22.02
C MET A 11 -17.30 4.78 -23.25
N ALA A 12 -15.99 4.70 -23.04
CA ALA A 12 -15.06 4.35 -24.09
C ALA A 12 -15.49 2.95 -24.57
N SER A 13 -16.18 2.88 -25.69
CA SER A 13 -16.49 1.65 -26.39
C SER A 13 -15.14 1.03 -26.79
N PHE A 14 -14.68 0.05 -26.02
CA PHE A 14 -13.62 -0.84 -26.44
C PHE A 14 -14.12 -1.55 -27.70
N SER A 15 -13.60 -1.16 -28.84
CA SER A 15 -13.76 -1.89 -30.08
C SER A 15 -13.30 -3.32 -29.79
N SER A 16 -14.17 -4.31 -30.07
CA SER A 16 -13.85 -5.73 -29.96
C SER A 16 -12.53 -5.96 -30.69
N PHE A 17 -11.48 -6.38 -29.98
CA PHE A 17 -10.22 -6.78 -30.57
C PHE A 17 -10.48 -8.03 -31.39
N ALA A 18 -10.75 -7.87 -32.67
CA ALA A 18 -11.06 -8.99 -33.59
C ALA A 18 -9.88 -9.93 -33.79
N ASN A 19 -8.63 -9.53 -33.44
CA ASN A 19 -7.42 -10.33 -33.63
C ASN A 19 -6.46 -10.17 -32.44
N CYS A 20 -6.61 -11.01 -31.40
CA CYS A 20 -5.61 -11.11 -30.35
C CYS A 20 -4.45 -12.01 -30.79
N LEU A 21 -3.22 -11.66 -30.43
CA LEU A 21 -2.05 -12.51 -30.61
C LEU A 21 -2.15 -13.72 -29.66
N SER A 22 -1.92 -14.92 -30.19
CA SER A 22 -1.96 -16.14 -29.34
C SER A 22 -0.70 -16.23 -28.49
N ILE A 23 -0.85 -16.31 -27.16
CA ILE A 23 0.23 -16.67 -26.22
C ILE A 23 0.21 -18.17 -25.98
N THR A 24 1.35 -18.80 -26.18
CA THR A 24 1.60 -20.20 -25.84
C THR A 24 2.51 -20.25 -24.61
N GLU A 25 2.19 -21.15 -23.68
CA GLU A 25 2.98 -21.37 -22.47
C GLU A 25 4.46 -21.65 -22.79
N ASN A 26 5.36 -21.05 -22.01
CA ASN A 26 6.83 -21.14 -22.15
C ASN A 26 7.41 -20.59 -23.47
N LYS A 27 6.63 -19.85 -24.24
CA LYS A 27 7.09 -19.20 -25.46
C LYS A 27 7.13 -17.69 -25.27
N GLU A 28 8.29 -17.10 -25.51
CA GLU A 28 8.44 -15.65 -25.54
C GLU A 28 7.83 -15.07 -26.81
N ILE A 29 7.11 -13.99 -26.67
CA ILE A 29 6.59 -13.17 -27.77
C ILE A 29 7.13 -11.76 -27.58
N THR A 30 7.65 -11.19 -28.65
CA THR A 30 8.22 -9.85 -28.69
C THR A 30 7.61 -9.05 -29.82
N GLY A 31 7.66 -7.73 -29.70
CA GLY A 31 7.21 -6.82 -30.75
C GLY A 31 7.42 -5.35 -30.35
N GLN A 32 6.75 -4.48 -31.07
CA GLN A 32 6.79 -3.05 -30.86
C GLN A 32 5.38 -2.48 -30.84
N PHE A 33 5.09 -1.52 -29.95
CA PHE A 33 3.82 -0.82 -29.96
C PHE A 33 3.68 0.07 -31.19
N ASN A 34 2.55 -0.07 -31.89
CA ASN A 34 2.17 0.70 -33.06
C ASN A 34 1.30 1.91 -32.66
N HIS A 35 0.68 2.56 -33.65
CA HIS A 35 -0.14 3.75 -33.43
C HIS A 35 -1.32 3.54 -32.47
N ASP A 36 -1.85 2.32 -32.36
CA ASP A 36 -3.00 2.01 -31.49
C ASP A 36 -2.64 1.97 -30.00
N LYS A 37 -1.34 2.01 -29.64
CA LYS A 37 -0.84 1.95 -28.24
C LYS A 37 -1.39 0.81 -27.39
N ALA A 38 -2.16 -0.10 -27.98
CA ALA A 38 -2.81 -1.22 -27.30
C ALA A 38 -2.66 -2.52 -28.09
N LEU A 39 -2.48 -3.61 -27.37
CA LEU A 39 -2.37 -4.97 -27.89
C LEU A 39 -3.26 -5.89 -27.08
N CYS A 40 -3.79 -6.91 -27.76
CA CYS A 40 -4.51 -8.01 -27.11
C CYS A 40 -3.73 -9.30 -27.32
N PHE A 41 -3.57 -10.05 -26.23
CA PHE A 41 -3.05 -11.42 -26.26
C PHE A 41 -4.13 -12.38 -25.76
N SER A 42 -4.30 -13.52 -26.41
CA SER A 42 -5.27 -14.55 -26.00
C SER A 42 -4.57 -15.86 -25.66
N THR A 43 -5.11 -16.56 -24.68
CA THR A 43 -4.62 -17.86 -24.25
C THR A 43 -5.74 -18.68 -23.64
N HIS A 44 -5.65 -20.02 -23.75
CA HIS A 44 -6.51 -20.93 -23.01
C HIS A 44 -5.76 -21.42 -21.77
N LEU A 45 -6.33 -21.15 -20.58
CA LEU A 45 -5.72 -21.55 -19.32
C LEU A 45 -6.66 -22.46 -18.53
N GLN A 46 -6.07 -23.43 -17.86
CA GLN A 46 -6.79 -24.37 -17.00
C GLN A 46 -6.88 -23.82 -15.57
N SER A 47 -7.98 -24.09 -14.89
CA SER A 47 -8.12 -23.88 -13.45
C SER A 47 -7.08 -24.69 -12.67
N GLN A 48 -6.87 -24.34 -11.40
CA GLN A 48 -5.86 -24.96 -10.54
C GLN A 48 -4.42 -24.89 -11.11
N ARG A 49 -4.15 -23.81 -11.86
CA ARG A 49 -2.80 -23.47 -12.29
C ARG A 49 -2.43 -22.07 -11.80
N TYR A 50 -1.24 -21.99 -11.25
CA TYR A 50 -0.60 -20.75 -10.87
C TYR A 50 0.07 -20.16 -12.11
N ALA A 51 -0.35 -18.99 -12.53
CA ALA A 51 0.19 -18.31 -13.70
C ALA A 51 1.22 -17.25 -13.31
N GLU A 52 2.33 -17.21 -14.05
CA GLU A 52 3.35 -16.19 -13.98
C GLU A 52 3.54 -15.58 -15.36
N LEU A 53 3.32 -14.27 -15.48
CA LEU A 53 3.71 -13.48 -16.64
C LEU A 53 5.02 -12.78 -16.37
N ASP A 54 5.93 -12.87 -17.31
CA ASP A 54 7.17 -12.11 -17.35
C ASP A 54 7.06 -11.09 -18.49
N VAL A 55 7.07 -9.80 -18.17
CA VAL A 55 6.80 -8.72 -19.13
C VAL A 55 7.82 -7.60 -19.02
N LYS A 56 8.12 -6.94 -20.16
CA LYS A 56 8.93 -5.73 -20.23
C LYS A 56 8.36 -4.81 -21.31
N GLY A 57 8.52 -3.49 -21.15
CA GLY A 57 8.05 -2.49 -22.11
C GLY A 57 6.52 -2.36 -22.17
N ILE A 58 5.78 -2.94 -21.22
CA ILE A 58 4.32 -2.80 -21.09
C ILE A 58 4.03 -1.93 -19.89
N GLN A 59 3.32 -0.82 -20.08
CA GLN A 59 3.00 0.13 -19.02
C GLN A 59 1.75 -0.26 -18.25
N ASN A 60 0.71 -0.69 -18.95
CA ASN A 60 -0.55 -1.13 -18.38
C ASN A 60 -0.90 -2.51 -18.89
N LEU A 61 -1.37 -3.39 -18.01
CA LEU A 61 -1.76 -4.74 -18.34
C LEU A 61 -3.00 -5.15 -17.55
N GLN A 62 -4.00 -5.66 -18.24
CA GLN A 62 -5.24 -6.13 -17.67
C GLN A 62 -5.51 -7.58 -18.07
N LEU A 63 -6.05 -8.35 -17.15
CA LEU A 63 -6.63 -9.67 -17.40
C LEU A 63 -8.13 -9.51 -17.64
N ALA A 64 -8.64 -10.07 -18.70
CA ALA A 64 -10.05 -10.06 -19.07
C ALA A 64 -10.54 -11.45 -19.50
N ASN A 65 -11.84 -11.65 -19.46
CA ASN A 65 -12.51 -12.80 -20.07
C ASN A 65 -12.40 -12.75 -21.62
N GLN A 66 -12.83 -13.83 -22.28
CA GLN A 66 -12.84 -13.93 -23.73
C GLN A 66 -13.69 -12.83 -24.43
N ASP A 67 -14.72 -12.32 -23.76
CA ASP A 67 -15.57 -11.24 -24.23
C ASP A 67 -15.02 -9.84 -23.95
N GLY A 68 -13.82 -9.74 -23.33
CA GLY A 68 -13.19 -8.49 -22.94
C GLY A 68 -13.63 -7.94 -21.57
N THR A 69 -14.49 -8.65 -20.85
CA THR A 69 -14.90 -8.23 -19.50
C THR A 69 -13.71 -8.24 -18.56
N HIS A 70 -13.45 -7.10 -17.90
CA HIS A 70 -12.35 -6.91 -16.96
C HIS A 70 -12.44 -7.87 -15.76
N ILE A 71 -11.34 -8.54 -15.45
CA ILE A 71 -11.19 -9.40 -14.26
C ILE A 71 -10.25 -8.74 -13.25
N ARG A 72 -9.05 -8.38 -13.71
CA ARG A 72 -8.00 -7.87 -12.82
C ARG A 72 -7.01 -6.97 -13.56
N ARG A 73 -6.68 -5.83 -12.97
CA ARG A 73 -5.53 -5.02 -13.38
C ARG A 73 -4.25 -5.67 -12.86
N LEU A 74 -3.33 -5.97 -13.76
CA LEU A 74 -2.06 -6.62 -13.47
C LEU A 74 -0.89 -5.62 -13.37
N LEU A 75 -0.88 -4.59 -14.23
CA LEU A 75 0.09 -3.47 -14.20
C LEU A 75 -0.62 -2.14 -14.39
N LYS A 76 -0.07 -1.08 -13.82
CA LYS A 76 -0.52 0.29 -14.02
C LYS A 76 0.64 1.26 -14.03
N ASP A 77 0.72 2.06 -15.09
CA ASP A 77 1.64 3.19 -15.26
C ASP A 77 3.12 2.85 -14.98
N VAL A 78 3.53 1.62 -15.38
CA VAL A 78 4.93 1.17 -15.24
C VAL A 78 5.81 1.91 -16.24
N PRO A 79 6.97 2.46 -15.85
CA PRO A 79 7.89 3.11 -16.76
C PRO A 79 8.34 2.19 -17.89
N VAL A 80 8.42 2.71 -19.12
CA VAL A 80 8.79 1.93 -20.33
C VAL A 80 10.23 1.44 -20.33
N ASP A 81 11.11 2.17 -19.67
CA ASP A 81 12.53 1.85 -19.44
C ASP A 81 12.73 1.03 -18.15
N GLY A 82 11.63 0.66 -17.48
CA GLY A 82 11.62 -0.13 -16.26
C GLY A 82 12.18 -1.54 -16.44
N GLN A 83 12.46 -2.15 -15.31
CA GLN A 83 12.92 -3.54 -15.28
C GLN A 83 11.81 -4.51 -15.71
N GLN A 84 12.21 -5.72 -16.07
CA GLN A 84 11.33 -6.84 -16.34
C GLN A 84 10.42 -7.11 -15.13
N GLN A 85 9.10 -7.16 -15.35
CA GLN A 85 8.10 -7.35 -14.31
C GLN A 85 7.62 -8.81 -14.29
N LYS A 86 7.57 -9.41 -13.09
CA LYS A 86 6.99 -10.74 -12.88
C LYS A 86 5.66 -10.64 -12.15
N ILE A 87 4.60 -10.97 -12.84
CA ILE A 87 3.22 -10.87 -12.37
C ILE A 87 2.67 -12.26 -12.12
N ARG A 88 2.04 -12.47 -10.97
CA ARG A 88 1.50 -13.76 -10.57
C ARG A 88 0.03 -13.65 -10.25
N PHE A 89 -0.74 -14.64 -10.70
CA PHE A 89 -2.18 -14.70 -10.46
C PHE A 89 -2.72 -16.13 -10.56
N LEU A 90 -3.89 -16.33 -9.99
CA LEU A 90 -4.67 -17.55 -10.14
C LEU A 90 -5.90 -17.26 -10.99
N LEU A 91 -6.33 -18.30 -11.67
CA LEU A 91 -7.52 -18.26 -12.50
C LEU A 91 -8.66 -19.01 -11.80
N PRO A 92 -9.85 -18.42 -11.76
CA PRO A 92 -10.98 -19.04 -11.07
C PRO A 92 -11.48 -20.30 -11.78
N GLU A 93 -11.35 -20.36 -13.10
CA GLU A 93 -11.91 -21.44 -13.92
C GLU A 93 -11.08 -21.72 -15.18
N THR A 94 -11.32 -22.85 -15.80
CA THR A 94 -10.74 -23.20 -17.12
C THR A 94 -11.50 -22.45 -18.20
N ALA A 95 -10.83 -21.52 -18.87
CA ALA A 95 -11.43 -20.66 -19.89
C ALA A 95 -10.40 -20.06 -20.84
N ASN A 96 -10.90 -19.38 -21.87
CA ASN A 96 -10.10 -18.48 -22.68
C ASN A 96 -10.03 -17.10 -22.00
N TYR A 97 -8.83 -16.58 -21.91
CA TYR A 97 -8.55 -15.28 -21.29
C TYR A 97 -7.86 -14.36 -22.28
N GLN A 98 -7.99 -13.08 -22.04
CA GLN A 98 -7.29 -12.03 -22.76
C GLN A 98 -6.40 -11.23 -21.82
N PHE A 99 -5.21 -10.87 -22.31
CA PHE A 99 -4.36 -9.86 -21.69
C PHE A 99 -4.40 -8.62 -22.59
N ILE A 100 -4.90 -7.51 -22.04
CA ILE A 100 -4.96 -6.24 -22.73
C ILE A 100 -3.79 -5.39 -22.25
N ALA A 101 -2.82 -5.18 -23.14
CA ALA A 101 -1.59 -4.47 -22.85
C ALA A 101 -1.59 -3.09 -23.50
N GLN A 102 -1.04 -2.10 -22.81
CA GLN A 102 -0.84 -0.74 -23.34
C GLN A 102 0.59 -0.28 -23.09
N GLY A 103 1.11 0.53 -24.00
CA GLY A 103 2.44 1.10 -23.93
C GLY A 103 2.63 2.27 -24.88
N GLU A 104 3.83 2.82 -24.94
CA GLU A 104 4.17 3.93 -25.81
C GLU A 104 4.55 3.46 -27.22
N VAL A 105 4.15 4.23 -28.22
CA VAL A 105 4.50 3.96 -29.64
C VAL A 105 6.01 3.88 -29.81
N GLY A 106 6.46 2.84 -30.50
CA GLY A 106 7.88 2.61 -30.77
C GLY A 106 8.62 1.85 -29.68
N VAL A 107 8.02 1.64 -28.51
CA VAL A 107 8.64 0.87 -27.43
C VAL A 107 8.60 -0.63 -27.75
N GLN A 108 9.75 -1.28 -27.60
CA GLN A 108 9.86 -2.73 -27.70
C GLN A 108 9.28 -3.38 -26.46
N TRP A 109 8.45 -4.39 -26.65
CA TRP A 109 7.86 -5.16 -25.56
C TRP A 109 8.18 -6.65 -25.70
N HIS A 110 8.18 -7.33 -24.54
CA HIS A 110 8.15 -8.78 -24.49
C HIS A 110 7.14 -9.29 -23.48
N ILE A 111 6.63 -10.47 -23.72
CA ILE A 111 5.75 -11.20 -22.79
C ILE A 111 6.00 -12.71 -22.86
N THR A 112 6.12 -13.33 -21.70
CA THR A 112 6.21 -14.80 -21.56
C THR A 112 5.23 -15.25 -20.49
N LEU A 113 4.45 -16.30 -20.79
CA LEU A 113 3.53 -16.94 -19.85
C LEU A 113 4.09 -18.28 -19.41
N LYS A 114 4.12 -18.50 -18.10
CA LYS A 114 4.40 -19.82 -17.49
C LYS A 114 3.25 -20.18 -16.58
N THR A 115 2.93 -21.45 -16.52
CA THR A 115 1.94 -21.95 -15.57
C THR A 115 2.49 -23.16 -14.80
N TYR A 116 2.07 -23.27 -13.55
CA TYR A 116 2.51 -24.33 -12.65
C TYR A 116 1.28 -25.00 -12.04
N PRO A 117 1.22 -26.35 -11.99
CA PRO A 117 0.19 -27.02 -11.21
C PRO A 117 0.37 -26.66 -9.73
N TYR A 118 -0.72 -26.53 -9.00
CA TYR A 118 -0.68 -26.36 -7.55
C TYR A 118 -1.75 -27.23 -6.90
N GLN A 119 -1.56 -27.49 -5.62
CA GLN A 119 -2.58 -28.12 -4.79
C GLN A 119 -3.08 -27.10 -3.77
N PRO A 120 -4.38 -27.07 -3.48
CA PRO A 120 -4.89 -26.31 -2.36
C PRO A 120 -4.22 -26.80 -1.07
N LEU A 121 -3.80 -25.87 -0.22
CA LEU A 121 -3.34 -26.20 1.12
C LEU A 121 -4.59 -26.34 1.99
N ASP A 122 -4.98 -27.56 2.30
CA ASP A 122 -6.03 -27.79 3.30
C ASP A 122 -5.47 -27.46 4.67
N LYS A 123 -5.80 -26.26 5.17
CA LYS A 123 -5.33 -25.76 6.45
C LYS A 123 -6.47 -25.10 7.21
N ASP A 124 -7.03 -25.86 8.14
CA ASP A 124 -7.87 -25.32 9.20
C ASP A 124 -6.98 -24.90 10.39
N ALA A 125 -7.11 -23.68 10.84
CA ALA A 125 -6.31 -23.17 11.95
C ALA A 125 -6.77 -23.72 13.32
N GLY A 126 -7.96 -24.34 13.41
CA GLY A 126 -8.50 -24.90 14.65
C GLY A 126 -8.71 -23.86 15.75
N ILE A 127 -9.06 -22.63 15.38
CA ILE A 127 -9.18 -21.51 16.30
C ILE A 127 -10.49 -21.61 17.07
N GLU A 128 -10.44 -21.26 18.36
CA GLU A 128 -11.60 -21.21 19.22
C GLU A 128 -12.68 -20.26 18.69
N LEU A 129 -13.93 -20.73 18.71
CA LEU A 129 -15.09 -19.94 18.31
C LEU A 129 -15.50 -19.00 19.45
N THR A 130 -15.06 -17.75 19.39
CA THR A 130 -15.31 -16.77 20.45
C THR A 130 -16.40 -15.73 20.12
N SER A 131 -16.82 -15.60 18.85
CA SER A 131 -17.92 -14.70 18.46
C SER A 131 -19.26 -15.20 18.98
N PRO A 132 -19.98 -14.45 19.82
CA PRO A 132 -21.32 -14.81 20.30
C PRO A 132 -22.30 -15.10 19.17
N ARG A 133 -22.27 -14.29 18.10
CA ARG A 133 -23.17 -14.46 16.95
C ARG A 133 -22.89 -15.77 16.20
N LEU A 134 -21.62 -16.12 16.00
CA LEU A 134 -21.26 -17.40 15.37
C LEU A 134 -21.50 -18.58 16.30
N GLN A 135 -21.35 -18.43 17.62
CA GLN A 135 -21.70 -19.46 18.61
C GLN A 135 -23.20 -19.79 18.58
N MET A 136 -24.07 -18.76 18.47
CA MET A 136 -25.50 -18.98 18.30
C MET A 136 -25.83 -19.68 16.99
N LEU A 137 -25.21 -19.27 15.88
CA LEU A 137 -25.41 -19.92 14.58
C LEU A 137 -24.94 -21.39 14.60
N ALA A 138 -23.85 -21.68 15.29
CA ALA A 138 -23.29 -23.04 15.40
C ALA A 138 -24.21 -24.03 16.14
N GLN A 139 -25.14 -23.54 16.98
CA GLN A 139 -26.12 -24.39 17.69
C GLN A 139 -27.19 -24.96 16.75
N ASP A 140 -27.49 -24.26 15.63
CA ASP A 140 -28.47 -24.72 14.64
C ASP A 140 -27.96 -24.35 13.22
N LEU A 141 -26.93 -25.07 12.77
CA LEU A 141 -26.19 -24.83 11.53
C LEU A 141 -26.90 -25.46 10.31
N THR A 142 -28.13 -25.02 10.05
CA THR A 142 -28.90 -25.42 8.89
C THR A 142 -28.58 -24.55 7.67
N ALA A 143 -28.83 -25.08 6.45
CA ALA A 143 -28.64 -24.31 5.22
C ALA A 143 -29.45 -23.00 5.23
N SER A 144 -30.67 -23.02 5.78
CA SER A 144 -31.52 -21.84 5.89
C SER A 144 -30.96 -20.79 6.84
N ASN A 145 -30.41 -21.20 7.99
CA ASN A 145 -29.81 -20.29 8.96
C ASN A 145 -28.49 -19.71 8.45
N ILE A 146 -27.68 -20.48 7.73
CA ILE A 146 -26.48 -20.00 7.04
C ILE A 146 -26.85 -18.96 5.98
N GLN A 147 -27.87 -19.22 5.18
CA GLN A 147 -28.36 -18.26 4.18
C GLN A 147 -28.85 -16.96 4.80
N LEU A 148 -29.61 -17.03 5.88
CA LEU A 148 -30.09 -15.86 6.63
C LEU A 148 -28.93 -15.08 7.24
N PHE A 149 -27.94 -15.76 7.78
CA PHE A 149 -26.72 -15.15 8.31
C PHE A 149 -26.01 -14.33 7.22
N TRP A 150 -25.75 -14.89 6.04
CA TRP A 150 -25.11 -14.15 4.94
C TRP A 150 -25.94 -12.99 4.41
N GLN A 151 -27.26 -13.11 4.38
CA GLN A 151 -28.15 -12.00 4.03
C GLN A 151 -28.03 -10.83 5.01
N GLN A 152 -27.91 -11.12 6.30
CA GLN A 152 -27.68 -10.10 7.33
C GLN A 152 -26.29 -9.48 7.19
N ILE A 153 -25.23 -10.30 7.02
CA ILE A 153 -23.86 -9.82 6.82
C ILE A 153 -23.79 -8.92 5.58
N GLN A 154 -24.48 -9.25 4.50
CA GLN A 154 -24.52 -8.41 3.29
C GLN A 154 -25.10 -7.01 3.54
N GLN A 155 -26.01 -6.89 4.50
CA GLN A 155 -26.62 -5.59 4.87
C GLN A 155 -25.79 -4.82 5.90
N GLU A 156 -25.22 -5.52 6.88
CA GLU A 156 -24.49 -4.93 8.00
C GLU A 156 -23.03 -4.64 7.63
N GLY A 157 -22.46 -5.41 6.69
CA GLY A 157 -21.05 -5.37 6.31
C GLY A 157 -20.14 -6.22 7.19
N THR A 158 -18.89 -6.27 6.78
CA THR A 158 -17.78 -6.94 7.47
C THR A 158 -16.65 -5.96 7.81
N PRO A 159 -15.78 -6.29 8.80
CA PRO A 159 -15.84 -7.41 9.73
C PRO A 159 -17.01 -7.31 10.70
N LEU A 160 -17.44 -8.44 11.25
CA LEU A 160 -18.43 -8.44 12.33
C LEU A 160 -17.80 -7.82 13.58
N VAL A 161 -18.45 -6.79 14.13
CA VAL A 161 -17.99 -6.08 15.33
C VAL A 161 -18.96 -6.32 16.48
N GLU A 162 -18.46 -6.87 17.57
CA GLU A 162 -19.24 -7.23 18.75
C GLU A 162 -18.66 -6.58 20.01
N PRO A 163 -19.48 -6.17 20.99
CA PRO A 163 -19.00 -5.66 22.26
C PRO A 163 -18.12 -6.70 22.98
N TYR A 164 -17.07 -6.25 23.65
CA TYR A 164 -16.23 -7.11 24.48
C TYR A 164 -16.08 -6.53 25.89
N ASP A 165 -15.47 -5.36 26.04
CA ASP A 165 -15.35 -4.62 27.29
C ASP A 165 -15.40 -3.11 27.05
N ASN A 166 -15.08 -2.29 28.07
CA ASN A 166 -15.14 -0.83 27.98
C ASN A 166 -14.06 -0.21 27.04
N HIS A 167 -12.98 -0.96 26.74
CA HIS A 167 -11.83 -0.48 25.99
C HIS A 167 -11.61 -1.21 24.69
N ASN A 168 -12.24 -2.38 24.53
CA ASN A 168 -12.01 -3.28 23.41
C ASN A 168 -13.32 -3.76 22.79
N LYS A 169 -13.24 -4.11 21.52
CA LYS A 169 -14.29 -4.79 20.75
C LYS A 169 -13.77 -6.14 20.25
N ARG A 170 -14.69 -7.10 20.08
CA ARG A 170 -14.40 -8.31 19.32
C ARG A 170 -14.65 -8.01 17.85
N VAL A 171 -13.66 -8.25 17.02
CA VAL A 171 -13.74 -8.14 15.56
C VAL A 171 -13.55 -9.50 14.95
N THR A 172 -14.54 -9.95 14.15
CA THR A 172 -14.50 -11.24 13.48
C THR A 172 -14.47 -11.04 11.97
N PHE A 173 -13.35 -11.39 11.36
CA PHE A 173 -13.20 -11.43 9.91
C PHE A 173 -13.88 -12.67 9.37
N LEU A 174 -14.58 -12.52 8.23
CA LEU A 174 -15.42 -13.54 7.63
C LEU A 174 -15.08 -13.74 6.15
N TRP A 175 -15.17 -14.98 5.68
CA TRP A 175 -15.14 -15.30 4.27
C TRP A 175 -16.16 -16.38 3.92
N GLN A 176 -16.82 -16.24 2.76
CA GLN A 176 -17.80 -17.19 2.25
C GLN A 176 -17.21 -18.04 1.13
N GLY A 177 -17.38 -19.36 1.22
CA GLY A 177 -17.28 -20.28 0.08
C GLY A 177 -15.88 -20.74 -0.33
N ALA A 178 -14.79 -20.40 0.41
CA ALA A 178 -13.48 -20.99 0.17
C ALA A 178 -13.48 -22.50 0.41
N GLN A 179 -12.73 -23.24 -0.41
CA GLN A 179 -12.71 -24.70 -0.38
C GLN A 179 -11.65 -25.24 0.59
N SER A 180 -10.46 -24.65 0.62
CA SER A 180 -9.30 -25.23 1.29
C SER A 180 -8.74 -24.40 2.42
N ASN A 181 -8.71 -23.09 2.30
CA ASN A 181 -8.15 -22.19 3.30
C ASN A 181 -8.54 -20.74 3.03
N VAL A 182 -8.38 -19.89 4.03
CA VAL A 182 -8.44 -18.42 3.90
C VAL A 182 -7.37 -17.82 4.80
N TYR A 183 -6.64 -16.84 4.31
CA TYR A 183 -5.69 -16.07 5.11
C TYR A 183 -6.13 -14.62 5.23
N LEU A 184 -5.93 -14.03 6.41
CA LEU A 184 -6.12 -12.61 6.67
C LEU A 184 -4.77 -11.88 6.54
N LEU A 185 -4.69 -10.94 5.61
CA LEU A 185 -3.55 -10.04 5.44
C LEU A 185 -3.85 -8.72 6.16
N GLY A 186 -2.89 -8.20 6.92
CA GLY A 186 -3.09 -7.03 7.77
C GLY A 186 -3.82 -7.40 9.07
N SER A 187 -3.56 -8.59 9.62
CA SER A 187 -4.20 -9.04 10.86
C SER A 187 -3.70 -8.25 12.07
N PRO A 188 -4.51 -8.14 13.13
CA PRO A 188 -4.07 -7.57 14.40
C PRO A 188 -2.91 -8.32 15.06
N ALA A 189 -2.55 -9.51 14.59
CA ALA A 189 -1.35 -10.23 15.03
C ALA A 189 -0.07 -9.82 14.26
N GLY A 190 -0.19 -8.94 13.26
CA GLY A 190 0.96 -8.44 12.47
C GLY A 190 1.51 -9.42 11.43
N ASP A 191 0.81 -10.50 11.11
CA ASP A 191 1.21 -11.49 10.11
C ASP A 191 0.03 -11.85 9.16
N HIS A 192 0.18 -12.93 8.40
CA HIS A 192 -0.86 -13.51 7.55
C HIS A 192 -1.51 -14.68 8.27
N ASP A 193 -2.58 -14.41 8.98
CA ASP A 193 -3.21 -15.39 9.84
C ASP A 193 -4.24 -16.25 9.09
N PRO A 194 -4.20 -17.59 9.24
CA PRO A 194 -5.23 -18.46 8.68
C PRO A 194 -6.55 -18.33 9.45
N LEU A 195 -7.67 -18.39 8.73
CA LEU A 195 -9.01 -18.52 9.28
C LEU A 195 -9.34 -19.98 9.55
N THR A 196 -10.36 -20.21 10.38
CA THR A 196 -10.94 -21.52 10.68
C THR A 196 -12.31 -21.63 10.02
N ARG A 197 -12.64 -22.83 9.52
CA ARG A 197 -13.95 -23.12 8.96
C ARG A 197 -14.96 -23.43 10.06
N LEU A 198 -16.14 -22.84 10.02
CA LEU A 198 -17.21 -23.13 10.97
C LEU A 198 -17.87 -24.47 10.61
N ALA A 199 -17.43 -25.55 11.27
CA ALA A 199 -17.88 -26.92 11.01
C ALA A 199 -17.95 -27.23 9.49
N ASN A 200 -19.02 -27.85 9.01
CA ASN A 200 -19.22 -28.21 7.59
C ASN A 200 -19.95 -27.10 6.79
N SER A 201 -19.85 -25.83 7.23
CA SER A 201 -20.46 -24.71 6.50
C SER A 201 -19.53 -24.10 5.46
N ASP A 202 -20.01 -23.09 4.73
CA ASP A 202 -19.22 -22.25 3.84
C ASP A 202 -18.60 -21.01 4.54
N ILE A 203 -18.69 -20.95 5.88
CA ILE A 203 -18.25 -19.82 6.69
C ILE A 203 -16.83 -20.07 7.18
N TRP A 204 -15.91 -19.18 6.85
CA TRP A 204 -14.58 -19.10 7.43
C TRP A 204 -14.51 -17.88 8.34
N TYR A 205 -13.87 -18.00 9.50
CA TYR A 205 -13.81 -16.92 10.50
C TYR A 205 -12.47 -16.86 11.22
N ARG A 206 -12.15 -15.67 11.71
CA ARG A 206 -11.12 -15.44 12.71
C ARG A 206 -11.48 -14.22 13.54
N SER A 207 -11.45 -14.36 14.87
CA SER A 207 -11.80 -13.30 15.81
C SER A 207 -10.56 -12.78 16.54
N TYR A 208 -10.56 -11.46 16.79
CA TYR A 208 -9.58 -10.77 17.61
C TYR A 208 -10.28 -9.85 18.60
N ILE A 209 -9.61 -9.60 19.73
CA ILE A 209 -9.96 -8.51 20.63
C ILE A 209 -9.03 -7.35 20.30
N VAL A 210 -9.60 -6.20 19.94
CA VAL A 210 -8.87 -5.02 19.51
C VAL A 210 -9.35 -3.78 20.24
N PRO A 211 -8.50 -2.75 20.42
CA PRO A 211 -8.90 -1.46 20.99
C PRO A 211 -10.08 -0.83 20.27
N ASN A 212 -10.90 -0.06 20.99
CA ASN A 212 -12.09 0.60 20.44
C ASN A 212 -11.76 1.61 19.33
N ASP A 213 -10.54 2.14 19.30
CA ASP A 213 -10.04 3.12 18.32
C ASP A 213 -9.24 2.49 17.17
N THR A 214 -9.44 1.19 16.90
CA THR A 214 -8.74 0.49 15.83
C THR A 214 -9.05 1.07 14.45
N LEU A 215 -7.98 1.33 13.70
CA LEU A 215 -8.00 1.78 12.31
C LEU A 215 -7.00 0.98 11.49
N MET A 216 -7.47 0.15 10.54
CA MET A 216 -6.56 -0.67 9.73
C MET A 216 -7.17 -1.05 8.38
N GLN A 217 -6.29 -1.32 7.41
CA GLN A 217 -6.65 -1.95 6.15
C GLN A 217 -6.37 -3.45 6.21
N TYR A 218 -7.21 -4.24 5.51
CA TYR A 218 -7.01 -5.68 5.40
C TYR A 218 -7.44 -6.22 4.04
N LYS A 219 -6.96 -7.42 3.72
CA LYS A 219 -7.41 -8.27 2.61
C LYS A 219 -7.64 -9.69 3.10
N LEU A 220 -8.43 -10.43 2.35
CA LEU A 220 -8.61 -11.86 2.55
C LEU A 220 -8.05 -12.61 1.33
N ALA A 221 -7.34 -13.70 1.56
CA ALA A 221 -6.75 -14.53 0.53
C ALA A 221 -7.35 -15.95 0.59
N PRO A 222 -8.44 -16.21 -0.15
CA PRO A 222 -9.06 -17.54 -0.21
C PRO A 222 -8.25 -18.48 -1.10
N ASP A 223 -8.30 -19.78 -0.77
CA ASP A 223 -7.76 -20.88 -1.56
C ASP A 223 -6.31 -20.65 -2.03
N VAL A 224 -5.46 -20.22 -1.08
CA VAL A 224 -4.03 -19.96 -1.34
C VAL A 224 -3.35 -21.23 -1.80
N PRO A 225 -2.65 -21.22 -2.96
CA PRO A 225 -2.03 -22.41 -3.52
C PRO A 225 -0.77 -22.83 -2.76
N VAL A 226 -0.53 -24.14 -2.68
CA VAL A 226 0.80 -24.67 -2.41
C VAL A 226 1.50 -24.91 -3.74
N ILE A 227 2.61 -24.20 -3.95
CA ILE A 227 3.40 -24.35 -5.17
C ILE A 227 4.45 -25.42 -4.91
N GLU A 228 4.42 -26.47 -5.72
CA GLU A 228 5.37 -27.58 -5.62
C GLU A 228 6.81 -27.08 -5.80
N ASN A 229 7.70 -27.51 -4.92
CA ASN A 229 9.12 -27.14 -4.91
C ASN A 229 9.38 -25.61 -4.76
N ALA A 230 8.40 -24.84 -4.26
CA ALA A 230 8.58 -23.41 -4.05
C ALA A 230 9.51 -23.11 -2.86
N THR A 231 10.32 -22.08 -3.01
CA THR A 231 11.02 -21.49 -1.85
C THR A 231 10.00 -20.83 -0.90
N ALA A 232 10.40 -20.61 0.37
CA ALA A 232 9.55 -19.91 1.33
C ALA A 232 9.10 -18.53 0.82
N ALA A 233 9.97 -17.80 0.11
CA ALA A 233 9.64 -16.51 -0.50
C ALA A 233 8.62 -16.65 -1.65
N GLN A 234 8.69 -17.69 -2.46
CA GLN A 234 7.72 -17.97 -3.52
C GLN A 234 6.36 -18.34 -2.91
N GLN A 235 6.33 -19.20 -1.89
CA GLN A 235 5.10 -19.58 -1.21
C GLN A 235 4.45 -18.39 -0.51
N ARG A 236 5.22 -17.51 0.14
CA ARG A 236 4.70 -16.26 0.72
C ARG A 236 4.07 -15.36 -0.34
N ARG A 237 4.65 -15.27 -1.54
CA ARG A 237 4.07 -14.51 -2.66
C ARG A 237 2.79 -15.14 -3.20
N ALA A 238 2.60 -16.46 -3.03
CA ALA A 238 1.38 -17.14 -3.45
C ALA A 238 0.13 -16.59 -2.73
N ILE A 239 0.26 -16.16 -1.47
CA ILE A 239 -0.82 -15.51 -0.71
C ILE A 239 -1.32 -14.26 -1.46
N LEU A 240 -0.40 -13.46 -2.00
CA LEU A 240 -0.74 -12.21 -2.70
C LEU A 240 -1.51 -12.43 -4.01
N THR A 241 -1.45 -13.64 -4.58
CA THR A 241 -2.15 -13.93 -5.85
C THR A 241 -3.65 -14.02 -5.70
N THR A 242 -4.13 -14.48 -4.54
CA THR A 242 -5.56 -14.59 -4.22
C THR A 242 -6.06 -13.49 -3.30
N ALA A 243 -5.13 -12.71 -2.72
CA ALA A 243 -5.47 -11.61 -1.81
C ALA A 243 -6.35 -10.56 -2.49
N GLN A 244 -7.50 -10.32 -1.90
CA GLN A 244 -8.52 -9.42 -2.42
C GLN A 244 -9.25 -8.72 -1.28
N ALA A 245 -9.94 -7.64 -1.60
CA ALA A 245 -10.83 -7.00 -0.65
C ALA A 245 -11.96 -7.96 -0.24
N ASP A 246 -12.41 -7.81 0.99
CA ASP A 246 -13.56 -8.52 1.52
C ASP A 246 -14.83 -8.11 0.78
N PRO A 247 -15.54 -9.04 0.13
CA PRO A 247 -16.70 -8.70 -0.73
C PRO A 247 -17.89 -8.14 0.04
N PHE A 248 -17.94 -8.33 1.35
CA PHE A 248 -19.00 -7.80 2.21
C PHE A 248 -18.59 -6.52 2.96
N ASN A 249 -17.33 -6.07 2.83
CA ASN A 249 -16.90 -4.82 3.44
C ASN A 249 -17.48 -3.61 2.69
N LEU A 250 -18.11 -2.69 3.42
CA LEU A 250 -18.76 -1.51 2.86
C LEU A 250 -17.82 -0.31 2.67
N HIS A 251 -16.54 -0.46 3.04
CA HIS A 251 -15.57 0.64 3.09
C HIS A 251 -14.28 0.30 2.32
N PRO A 252 -14.31 0.37 0.96
CA PRO A 252 -13.12 0.14 0.14
C PRO A 252 -12.07 1.24 0.34
N SER A 253 -10.79 0.86 0.31
CA SER A 253 -9.66 1.79 0.47
C SER A 253 -8.47 1.43 -0.45
N PRO A 254 -8.04 2.30 -1.38
CA PRO A 254 -8.71 3.54 -1.79
C PRO A 254 -10.04 3.28 -2.50
N SER A 255 -10.95 4.23 -2.48
CA SER A 255 -12.32 4.08 -3.01
C SER A 255 -12.42 3.93 -4.53
N LYS A 256 -11.37 4.27 -5.26
CA LYS A 256 -11.30 4.25 -6.74
C LYS A 256 -10.30 3.23 -7.25
N ALA A 257 -10.48 1.98 -6.90
CA ALA A 257 -9.71 0.89 -7.49
C ALA A 257 -10.45 0.24 -8.66
N ASP A 258 -9.70 -0.34 -9.59
CA ASP A 258 -10.25 -0.92 -10.81
C ASP A 258 -10.99 -2.24 -10.54
N ASP A 259 -10.53 -3.00 -9.54
CA ASP A 259 -11.10 -4.29 -9.18
C ASP A 259 -10.73 -4.68 -7.73
N ARG A 260 -11.39 -5.75 -7.22
CA ARG A 260 -11.24 -6.25 -5.84
C ARG A 260 -9.82 -6.62 -5.43
N TYR A 261 -8.93 -6.89 -6.35
CA TYR A 261 -7.54 -7.21 -6.06
C TYR A 261 -6.67 -5.97 -5.82
N ASN A 262 -7.15 -4.81 -6.27
CA ASN A 262 -6.41 -3.55 -6.28
C ASN A 262 -6.86 -2.54 -5.20
N TYR A 263 -7.77 -2.92 -4.28
CA TYR A 263 -8.10 -2.14 -3.09
C TYR A 263 -8.10 -3.02 -1.83
N PHE A 264 -8.16 -2.38 -0.69
CA PHE A 264 -8.26 -3.00 0.63
C PHE A 264 -9.66 -2.79 1.20
N SER A 265 -10.04 -3.63 2.13
CA SER A 265 -11.15 -3.39 3.03
C SER A 265 -10.67 -2.60 4.23
N LEU A 266 -11.52 -1.70 4.74
CA LEU A 266 -11.21 -0.85 5.88
C LEU A 266 -11.98 -1.30 7.12
N LEU A 267 -11.27 -1.49 8.23
CA LEU A 267 -11.82 -1.50 9.58
C LEU A 267 -11.52 -0.14 10.23
N SER A 268 -12.56 0.58 10.58
CA SER A 268 -12.46 1.81 11.35
C SER A 268 -13.52 1.78 12.44
N LEU A 269 -13.09 1.64 13.67
CA LEU A 269 -13.95 1.69 14.85
C LEU A 269 -14.16 3.14 15.30
N ASP A 270 -14.10 3.42 16.59
CA ASP A 270 -14.42 4.73 17.15
C ASP A 270 -13.30 5.80 16.94
N TYR A 271 -12.36 5.57 16.02
CA TYR A 271 -11.24 6.48 15.75
C TYR A 271 -11.72 7.74 15.01
N PRO A 272 -11.52 8.94 15.56
CA PRO A 272 -11.87 10.21 14.90
C PRO A 272 -10.85 10.53 13.80
N ARG A 273 -11.12 10.09 12.58
CA ARG A 273 -10.24 10.26 11.42
C ARG A 273 -10.35 11.64 10.80
N GLU A 274 -9.21 12.23 10.47
CA GLU A 274 -9.13 13.38 9.55
C GLU A 274 -8.87 12.94 8.12
N CYS A 275 -8.12 11.86 7.90
CA CYS A 275 -7.85 11.28 6.58
C CYS A 275 -9.09 10.50 6.06
N GLN A 276 -10.06 11.22 5.52
CA GLN A 276 -11.28 10.65 4.93
C GLN A 276 -11.09 10.46 3.43
N LEU A 277 -10.58 9.31 3.03
CA LEU A 277 -10.13 9.04 1.67
C LEU A 277 -11.22 9.06 0.58
N PRO A 278 -12.46 8.55 0.79
CA PRO A 278 -13.42 8.45 -0.31
C PRO A 278 -13.68 9.78 -1.01
N ASP A 279 -13.79 10.86 -0.23
CA ASP A 279 -14.16 12.17 -0.77
C ASP A 279 -12.94 13.02 -1.15
N ILE A 280 -11.75 12.69 -0.63
CA ILE A 280 -10.57 13.53 -0.81
C ILE A 280 -10.02 13.52 -2.24
N LEU A 281 -10.08 12.38 -2.93
CA LEU A 281 -9.57 12.23 -4.30
C LEU A 281 -10.37 13.05 -5.33
N ASP A 282 -11.63 13.40 -5.01
CA ASP A 282 -12.50 14.22 -5.87
C ASP A 282 -12.50 15.70 -5.48
N ARG A 283 -11.86 16.04 -4.36
CA ARG A 283 -11.83 17.42 -3.88
C ARG A 283 -10.99 18.29 -4.80
N ALA A 284 -11.56 19.42 -5.21
CA ALA A 284 -10.80 20.50 -5.85
C ALA A 284 -9.82 21.12 -4.83
N MET A 285 -8.61 21.43 -5.26
CA MET A 285 -7.59 22.09 -4.44
C MET A 285 -7.59 23.60 -4.68
N ASN A 286 -7.31 24.37 -3.64
CA ASN A 286 -6.98 25.79 -3.74
C ASN A 286 -5.50 26.01 -4.08
N GLY A 287 -4.63 25.11 -3.59
CA GLY A 287 -3.23 25.03 -3.96
C GLY A 287 -3.02 24.36 -5.31
N ASN A 288 -1.77 24.16 -5.68
CA ASN A 288 -1.40 23.56 -6.96
C ASN A 288 -0.34 22.48 -6.79
N THR A 289 -0.54 21.35 -7.48
CA THR A 289 0.47 20.30 -7.61
C THR A 289 1.04 20.29 -9.04
N SER A 290 2.34 20.53 -9.17
CA SER A 290 3.07 20.43 -10.42
C SER A 290 3.92 19.17 -10.45
N ILE A 291 3.96 18.51 -11.61
CA ILE A 291 4.72 17.28 -11.83
C ILE A 291 5.91 17.61 -12.75
N SER A 292 7.08 17.08 -12.43
CA SER A 292 8.31 17.24 -13.21
C SER A 292 9.01 15.89 -13.32
N ARG A 293 9.55 15.56 -14.50
CA ARG A 293 10.50 14.47 -14.65
C ARG A 293 11.88 14.98 -14.25
N PHE A 294 12.52 14.31 -13.32
CA PHE A 294 13.83 14.69 -12.78
C PHE A 294 14.85 13.60 -13.08
N HIS A 295 15.95 13.99 -13.74
CA HIS A 295 17.11 13.13 -13.92
C HIS A 295 18.11 13.34 -12.78
N SER A 296 18.50 12.27 -12.11
CA SER A 296 19.56 12.29 -11.09
C SER A 296 20.85 11.72 -11.69
N GLU A 297 21.89 12.53 -11.74
CA GLU A 297 23.24 12.08 -12.12
C GLU A 297 23.82 11.15 -11.05
N ILE A 298 23.55 11.43 -9.77
CA ILE A 298 24.05 10.62 -8.63
C ILE A 298 23.46 9.21 -8.66
N LEU A 299 22.15 9.08 -8.88
CA LEU A 299 21.45 7.79 -8.91
C LEU A 299 21.41 7.18 -10.31
N ASN A 300 21.82 7.93 -11.34
CA ASN A 300 21.77 7.55 -12.74
C ASN A 300 20.39 6.99 -13.14
N ASN A 301 19.34 7.74 -12.80
CA ASN A 301 17.96 7.38 -13.14
C ASN A 301 17.05 8.61 -13.27
N ASP A 302 15.92 8.39 -13.93
CA ASP A 302 14.84 9.36 -14.06
C ASP A 302 13.70 8.98 -13.13
N ARG A 303 13.09 9.98 -12.48
CA ARG A 303 11.89 9.77 -11.67
C ARG A 303 10.92 10.94 -11.77
N GLU A 304 9.68 10.67 -11.44
CA GLU A 304 8.69 11.72 -11.27
C GLU A 304 8.86 12.37 -9.89
N ILE A 305 8.83 13.69 -9.89
CA ILE A 305 8.82 14.52 -8.70
C ILE A 305 7.57 15.39 -8.78
N ALA A 306 6.74 15.38 -7.75
CA ALA A 306 5.60 16.27 -7.67
C ALA A 306 5.78 17.29 -6.54
N LEU A 307 5.50 18.56 -6.84
CA LEU A 307 5.56 19.66 -5.88
C LEU A 307 4.16 20.24 -5.66
N TYR A 308 3.63 20.08 -4.47
CA TYR A 308 2.44 20.79 -4.01
C TYR A 308 2.85 22.10 -3.35
N LEU A 309 2.21 23.18 -3.76
CA LEU A 309 2.32 24.52 -3.15
C LEU A 309 0.94 24.96 -2.67
N PRO A 310 0.80 25.38 -1.39
CA PRO A 310 -0.45 25.90 -0.87
C PRO A 310 -0.81 27.25 -1.51
N ALA A 311 -2.12 27.54 -1.64
CA ALA A 311 -2.58 28.85 -2.08
C ALA A 311 -2.26 29.96 -1.07
N GLN A 312 -2.26 29.61 0.20
CA GLN A 312 -1.93 30.53 1.29
C GLN A 312 -0.43 30.84 1.29
N LYS A 313 -0.09 32.11 1.47
CA LYS A 313 1.30 32.56 1.53
C LYS A 313 2.01 31.95 2.75
N MET A 314 3.13 31.27 2.51
CA MET A 314 4.05 30.85 3.56
C MET A 314 4.85 32.05 4.06
N THR A 315 4.55 32.56 5.25
CA THR A 315 5.36 33.61 5.89
C THR A 315 6.72 33.08 6.33
N THR A 316 6.75 31.85 6.80
CA THR A 316 7.95 31.05 6.99
C THR A 316 7.88 29.89 5.99
N PRO A 317 8.80 29.79 5.01
CA PRO A 317 8.84 28.65 4.12
C PRO A 317 9.02 27.35 4.88
N ARG A 318 8.12 26.38 4.68
CA ARG A 318 8.15 25.04 5.25
C ARG A 318 8.05 23.99 4.15
N LEU A 319 8.76 22.90 4.33
CA LEU A 319 8.81 21.81 3.35
C LEU A 319 8.64 20.44 4.04
N LEU A 320 7.75 19.64 3.49
CA LEU A 320 7.65 18.20 3.74
C LEU A 320 8.19 17.48 2.52
N VAL A 321 9.28 16.73 2.66
CA VAL A 321 9.79 15.80 1.65
C VAL A 321 9.24 14.42 1.98
N LEU A 322 8.43 13.84 1.07
CA LEU A 322 7.68 12.62 1.31
C LEU A 322 8.06 11.53 0.30
N PHE A 323 8.64 10.43 0.81
CA PHE A 323 8.99 9.27 0.01
C PHE A 323 7.76 8.43 -0.37
N ASP A 324 7.89 7.55 -1.38
CA ASP A 324 6.78 6.82 -2.00
C ASP A 324 5.68 7.78 -2.51
N GLY A 325 6.10 8.93 -3.04
CA GLY A 325 5.27 10.09 -3.38
C GLY A 325 4.09 9.74 -4.29
N GLN A 326 4.29 8.85 -5.26
CA GLN A 326 3.25 8.38 -6.19
C GLN A 326 2.08 7.72 -5.45
N ILE A 327 2.36 6.91 -4.41
CA ILE A 327 1.31 6.22 -3.65
C ILE A 327 0.53 7.24 -2.81
N TYR A 328 1.25 8.05 -2.03
CA TYR A 328 0.63 9.07 -1.18
C TYR A 328 -0.21 10.07 -1.97
N ARG A 329 0.26 10.49 -3.15
CA ARG A 329 -0.44 11.47 -3.99
C ARG A 329 -1.60 10.85 -4.77
N GLN A 330 -1.34 9.74 -5.50
CA GLN A 330 -2.32 9.21 -6.46
C GLN A 330 -3.39 8.32 -5.82
N GLN A 331 -3.03 7.56 -4.77
CA GLN A 331 -3.96 6.64 -4.13
C GLN A 331 -4.62 7.22 -2.88
N TYR A 332 -3.89 8.07 -2.14
CA TYR A 332 -4.35 8.64 -0.87
C TYR A 332 -4.60 10.15 -0.92
N GLY A 333 -4.31 10.83 -2.03
CA GLY A 333 -4.65 12.24 -2.24
C GLY A 333 -4.05 13.18 -1.18
N ILE A 334 -2.82 12.92 -0.73
CA ILE A 334 -2.21 13.67 0.38
C ILE A 334 -2.07 15.15 0.05
N ASP A 335 -1.83 15.54 -1.20
CA ASP A 335 -1.83 16.93 -1.62
C ASP A 335 -3.19 17.60 -1.36
N ARG A 336 -4.30 16.94 -1.72
CA ARG A 336 -5.67 17.43 -1.48
C ARG A 336 -6.03 17.43 0.01
N PHE A 337 -5.57 16.43 0.72
CA PHE A 337 -5.79 16.32 2.16
C PHE A 337 -5.10 17.45 2.92
N PHE A 338 -3.84 17.74 2.61
CA PHE A 338 -3.09 18.84 3.21
C PHE A 338 -3.66 20.21 2.80
N ASP A 339 -4.06 20.36 1.52
CA ASP A 339 -4.75 21.57 1.06
C ASP A 339 -6.01 21.87 1.89
N LYS A 340 -6.84 20.82 2.15
CA LYS A 340 -8.01 20.94 3.05
C LYS A 340 -7.62 21.33 4.46
N LEU A 341 -6.61 20.68 5.05
CA LEU A 341 -6.18 20.96 6.43
C LEU A 341 -5.60 22.37 6.59
N ILE A 342 -4.92 22.88 5.57
CA ILE A 342 -4.40 24.25 5.54
C ILE A 342 -5.57 25.26 5.41
N GLU A 343 -6.55 24.97 4.55
CA GLU A 343 -7.75 25.79 4.39
C GLU A 343 -8.56 25.87 5.68
N GLU A 344 -8.69 24.75 6.41
CA GLU A 344 -9.38 24.69 7.70
C GLU A 344 -8.55 25.26 8.87
N GLY A 345 -7.32 25.71 8.62
CA GLY A 345 -6.43 26.24 9.67
C GLY A 345 -5.90 25.17 10.65
N LYS A 346 -6.03 23.89 10.30
CA LYS A 346 -5.53 22.76 11.10
C LYS A 346 -4.03 22.54 10.94
N LEU A 347 -3.47 22.96 9.80
CA LEU A 347 -2.03 23.00 9.51
C LEU A 347 -1.61 24.39 9.05
N PRO A 348 -0.38 24.83 9.36
CA PRO A 348 0.19 26.00 8.73
C PRO A 348 0.46 25.73 7.24
N PRO A 349 0.54 26.77 6.39
CA PRO A 349 0.95 26.61 5.01
C PRO A 349 2.31 25.90 4.92
N ILE A 350 2.37 24.79 4.18
CA ILE A 350 3.55 23.95 3.98
C ILE A 350 3.57 23.40 2.56
N ALA A 351 4.72 23.43 1.89
CA ALA A 351 4.93 22.78 0.62
C ALA A 351 5.20 21.28 0.81
N ILE A 352 4.78 20.43 -0.15
CA ILE A 352 5.08 19.01 -0.14
C ILE A 352 5.85 18.65 -1.41
N LEU A 353 7.04 18.07 -1.24
CA LEU A 353 7.84 17.50 -2.31
C LEU A 353 7.69 15.98 -2.28
N PHE A 354 6.89 15.44 -3.19
CA PHE A 354 6.69 14.01 -3.36
C PHE A 354 7.84 13.44 -4.17
N VAL A 355 8.55 12.49 -3.60
CA VAL A 355 9.66 11.78 -4.24
C VAL A 355 9.19 10.38 -4.58
N ASP A 356 8.97 10.12 -5.85
CA ASP A 356 8.46 8.84 -6.31
C ASP A 356 9.53 7.75 -6.24
N SER A 357 9.13 6.57 -5.81
CA SER A 357 9.94 5.35 -5.88
C SER A 357 9.67 4.68 -7.21
N ILE A 358 10.55 4.78 -8.17
CA ILE A 358 10.39 4.35 -9.57
C ILE A 358 9.68 2.99 -9.69
N ASP A 359 10.17 1.99 -8.93
CA ASP A 359 9.59 0.65 -8.81
C ASP A 359 9.98 0.01 -7.46
N SER A 360 9.48 -1.21 -7.19
CA SER A 360 9.75 -1.92 -5.94
C SER A 360 11.22 -2.32 -5.76
N ASP A 361 11.91 -2.61 -6.86
CA ASP A 361 13.31 -3.05 -6.82
C ASP A 361 14.22 -1.84 -6.52
N ARG A 362 13.98 -0.71 -7.19
CA ARG A 362 14.68 0.55 -6.90
C ARG A 362 14.38 1.02 -5.48
N ARG A 363 13.12 0.96 -5.07
CA ARG A 363 12.71 1.28 -3.70
C ARG A 363 13.49 0.49 -2.66
N SER A 364 13.68 -0.80 -2.88
CA SER A 364 14.39 -1.68 -1.95
C SER A 364 15.91 -1.46 -1.88
N VAL A 365 16.48 -0.75 -2.85
CA VAL A 365 17.90 -0.38 -2.91
C VAL A 365 18.13 1.05 -2.45
N GLU A 366 17.24 1.97 -2.76
CA GLU A 366 17.44 3.40 -2.50
C GLU A 366 17.00 3.83 -1.10
N LEU A 367 15.88 3.30 -0.58
CA LEU A 367 15.35 3.73 0.72
C LEU A 367 16.08 3.14 1.94
N PRO A 368 16.53 1.86 1.97
CA PRO A 368 17.46 1.44 3.01
C PRO A 368 18.71 2.34 3.01
N PRO A 369 19.43 2.48 4.11
CA PRO A 369 20.59 3.36 4.23
C PRO A 369 21.53 3.29 3.01
N ASN A 370 21.42 4.28 2.14
CA ASN A 370 22.12 4.40 0.87
C ASN A 370 22.79 5.78 0.78
N PRO A 371 24.15 5.84 0.69
CA PRO A 371 24.87 7.11 0.62
C PRO A 371 24.51 7.98 -0.57
N ASP A 372 24.20 7.39 -1.72
CA ASP A 372 23.86 8.17 -2.91
C ASP A 372 22.45 8.74 -2.82
N PHE A 373 21.51 8.06 -2.13
CA PHE A 373 20.15 8.57 -2.00
C PHE A 373 20.08 9.86 -1.17
N HIS A 374 20.80 9.96 -0.05
CA HIS A 374 20.80 11.22 0.72
C HIS A 374 21.55 12.36 0.00
N ARG A 375 22.59 12.02 -0.82
CA ARG A 375 23.27 13.00 -1.67
C ARG A 375 22.35 13.50 -2.79
N PHE A 376 21.66 12.60 -3.50
CA PHE A 376 20.64 12.96 -4.48
C PHE A 376 19.63 13.95 -3.91
N LEU A 377 19.05 13.66 -2.75
CA LEU A 377 18.07 14.54 -2.11
C LEU A 377 18.65 15.92 -1.78
N ALA A 378 19.83 15.97 -1.18
CA ALA A 378 20.39 17.19 -0.63
C ALA A 378 21.15 18.04 -1.66
N ASP A 379 21.89 17.40 -2.59
CA ASP A 379 22.83 18.07 -3.49
C ASP A 379 22.27 18.25 -4.91
N GLU A 380 21.23 17.49 -5.29
CA GLU A 380 20.56 17.64 -6.58
C GLU A 380 19.11 18.14 -6.41
N LEU A 381 18.26 17.39 -5.72
CA LEU A 381 16.82 17.65 -5.69
C LEU A 381 16.44 18.94 -4.95
N LEU A 382 17.01 19.18 -3.76
CA LEU A 382 16.75 20.44 -3.04
C LEU A 382 17.42 21.63 -3.71
N VAL A 383 18.55 21.45 -4.39
CA VAL A 383 19.19 22.50 -5.19
C VAL A 383 18.31 22.86 -6.41
N TRP A 384 17.76 21.87 -7.10
CA TRP A 384 16.78 22.09 -8.17
C TRP A 384 15.52 22.82 -7.65
N LEU A 385 15.01 22.44 -6.48
CA LEU A 385 13.87 23.11 -5.86
C LEU A 385 14.14 24.60 -5.59
N GLU A 386 15.35 24.92 -5.13
CA GLU A 386 15.79 26.31 -4.88
C GLU A 386 15.94 27.09 -6.18
N GLN A 387 16.60 26.50 -7.20
CA GLN A 387 16.97 27.20 -8.44
C GLN A 387 15.81 27.30 -9.43
N GLU A 388 15.06 26.19 -9.62
CA GLU A 388 14.04 26.11 -10.66
C GLU A 388 12.62 26.43 -10.14
N LYS A 389 12.36 26.23 -8.85
CA LYS A 389 11.05 26.51 -8.23
C LYS A 389 11.08 27.73 -7.30
N GLY A 390 12.25 28.29 -7.05
CA GLY A 390 12.42 29.48 -6.19
C GLY A 390 12.05 29.21 -4.73
N LEU A 391 12.01 27.96 -4.28
CA LEU A 391 11.64 27.58 -2.92
C LEU A 391 12.86 27.18 -2.11
N GLN A 392 13.39 28.11 -1.32
CA GLN A 392 14.46 27.87 -0.36
C GLN A 392 13.88 27.72 1.04
N VAL A 393 14.20 26.60 1.71
CA VAL A 393 13.71 26.27 3.04
C VAL A 393 14.88 25.95 3.96
N ALA A 394 14.88 26.54 5.15
CA ALA A 394 15.89 26.25 6.16
C ALA A 394 15.75 24.81 6.70
N ALA A 395 16.85 24.16 7.05
CA ALA A 395 16.85 22.79 7.56
C ALA A 395 15.86 22.58 8.72
N LYS A 396 15.80 23.53 9.68
CA LYS A 396 14.87 23.49 10.82
C LYS A 396 13.38 23.54 10.43
N GLU A 397 13.05 23.96 9.20
CA GLU A 397 11.69 24.01 8.65
C GLU A 397 11.44 22.92 7.61
N THR A 398 12.43 22.04 7.39
CA THR A 398 12.36 20.93 6.44
C THR A 398 12.12 19.62 7.18
N ILE A 399 10.96 19.00 6.93
CA ILE A 399 10.59 17.69 7.42
C ILE A 399 10.90 16.67 6.33
N VAL A 400 11.63 15.61 6.63
CA VAL A 400 11.77 14.43 5.77
C VAL A 400 10.94 13.29 6.33
N SER A 401 10.13 12.64 5.47
CA SER A 401 9.12 11.68 5.90
C SER A 401 8.95 10.51 4.93
N GLY A 402 8.53 9.40 5.47
CA GLY A 402 8.11 8.22 4.75
C GLY A 402 7.70 7.10 5.71
N SER A 403 7.22 6.00 5.15
CA SER A 403 6.76 4.84 5.90
C SER A 403 7.60 3.59 5.62
N SER A 404 7.70 2.68 6.59
CA SER A 404 8.45 1.43 6.43
C SER A 404 9.93 1.71 6.11
N TYR A 405 10.45 1.27 4.95
CA TYR A 405 11.76 1.67 4.45
C TYR A 405 11.87 3.20 4.26
N GLY A 406 10.77 3.88 3.92
CA GLY A 406 10.76 5.35 3.87
C GLY A 406 10.94 6.00 5.23
N GLY A 407 10.42 5.40 6.32
CA GLY A 407 10.67 5.83 7.69
C GLY A 407 12.13 5.65 8.12
N LEU A 408 12.72 4.51 7.76
CA LEU A 408 14.16 4.25 7.92
C LEU A 408 15.01 5.26 7.15
N ALA A 409 14.66 5.49 5.86
CA ALA A 409 15.34 6.47 5.00
C ALA A 409 15.26 7.89 5.59
N SER A 410 14.12 8.28 6.13
CA SER A 410 13.94 9.63 6.72
C SER A 410 14.92 9.87 7.86
N ALA A 411 15.06 8.91 8.76
CA ALA A 411 16.04 9.00 9.84
C ALA A 411 17.49 8.97 9.33
N TRP A 412 17.81 8.12 8.34
CA TRP A 412 19.14 8.02 7.75
C TRP A 412 19.56 9.29 6.99
N VAL A 413 18.65 9.84 6.17
CA VAL A 413 18.89 11.08 5.41
C VAL A 413 19.17 12.25 6.35
N ALA A 414 18.34 12.45 7.37
CA ALA A 414 18.55 13.51 8.35
C ALA A 414 19.83 13.31 9.19
N PHE A 415 20.18 12.07 9.51
CA PHE A 415 21.44 11.77 10.21
C PHE A 415 22.67 12.23 9.43
N ASN A 416 22.68 12.07 8.11
CA ASN A 416 23.82 12.42 7.26
C ASN A 416 23.77 13.88 6.76
N ARG A 417 22.58 14.45 6.61
CA ARG A 417 22.39 15.78 6.05
C ARG A 417 21.53 16.68 6.97
N PRO A 418 21.96 16.84 8.26
CA PRO A 418 21.26 17.71 9.19
C PRO A 418 21.32 19.19 8.78
N ASP A 419 22.22 19.54 7.87
CA ASP A 419 22.31 20.85 7.22
C ASP A 419 21.13 21.15 6.29
N ARG A 420 20.42 20.13 5.81
CA ARG A 420 19.28 20.23 4.88
C ARG A 420 17.96 19.77 5.51
N PHE A 421 17.99 18.81 6.43
CA PHE A 421 16.84 18.16 7.04
C PHE A 421 16.94 18.22 8.56
N GLY A 422 16.17 19.09 9.18
CA GLY A 422 16.17 19.29 10.64
C GLY A 422 15.10 18.52 11.39
N LYS A 423 14.08 18.02 10.69
CA LYS A 423 12.91 17.34 11.27
C LYS A 423 12.67 16.00 10.58
N VAL A 424 12.46 14.94 11.38
CA VAL A 424 12.19 13.58 10.92
C VAL A 424 10.78 13.17 11.32
N LEU A 425 9.95 12.78 10.36
CA LEU A 425 8.67 12.15 10.59
C LEU A 425 8.76 10.73 10.03
N SER A 426 8.94 9.75 10.90
CA SER A 426 9.08 8.34 10.54
C SER A 426 7.85 7.56 10.93
N MET A 427 7.22 6.91 9.97
CA MET A 427 6.03 6.09 10.18
C MET A 427 6.38 4.61 9.99
N SER A 428 6.15 3.79 11.01
CA SER A 428 6.46 2.36 11.02
C SER A 428 7.86 2.04 10.48
N GLY A 429 8.88 2.81 10.90
CA GLY A 429 10.24 2.73 10.35
C GLY A 429 10.86 1.33 10.49
N SER A 430 11.45 0.82 9.41
CA SER A 430 12.06 -0.52 9.33
C SER A 430 13.41 -0.60 10.05
N TYR A 431 13.49 -0.19 11.30
CA TYR A 431 14.76 -0.10 12.07
C TYR A 431 15.38 -1.44 12.45
N TRP A 432 14.72 -2.56 12.14
CA TRP A 432 15.28 -3.90 12.17
C TRP A 432 16.37 -4.11 11.12
N TRP A 433 16.43 -3.28 10.08
CA TRP A 433 17.32 -3.41 8.95
C TRP A 433 18.79 -3.15 9.34
N ALA A 434 19.69 -3.86 8.65
CA ALA A 434 21.14 -3.66 8.70
C ALA A 434 21.75 -3.88 7.32
N PRO A 435 22.92 -3.26 7.00
CA PRO A 435 23.74 -3.65 5.87
C PRO A 435 24.20 -5.12 5.98
N GLU A 436 24.61 -5.67 4.86
CA GLU A 436 25.22 -7.02 4.85
C GLU A 436 26.42 -7.08 5.81
N ASN A 437 26.47 -8.13 6.61
CA ASN A 437 27.49 -8.38 7.65
C ASN A 437 27.44 -7.44 8.88
N GLU A 438 26.43 -6.60 9.01
CA GLU A 438 26.21 -5.78 10.20
C GLU A 438 25.10 -6.38 11.09
N ALA A 439 25.13 -6.02 12.37
CA ALA A 439 24.09 -6.47 13.29
C ALA A 439 22.72 -5.81 12.98
N PRO A 440 21.59 -6.51 13.21
CA PRO A 440 20.27 -5.88 13.16
C PRO A 440 20.21 -4.59 13.97
N GLU A 441 19.25 -3.71 13.61
CA GLU A 441 19.06 -2.41 14.29
C GLU A 441 20.25 -1.46 14.11
N TRP A 442 20.96 -1.60 12.99
CA TRP A 442 22.19 -0.87 12.70
C TRP A 442 22.02 0.65 12.83
N LEU A 443 20.95 1.25 12.29
CA LEU A 443 20.75 2.70 12.37
C LEU A 443 20.52 3.18 13.82
N ILE A 444 19.87 2.38 14.67
CA ILE A 444 19.70 2.67 16.09
C ILE A 444 21.08 2.79 16.77
N SER A 445 21.97 1.85 16.46
CA SER A 445 23.35 1.86 16.96
C SER A 445 24.13 3.10 16.49
N GLN A 446 23.92 3.55 15.24
CA GLN A 446 24.54 4.79 14.74
C GLN A 446 24.11 6.02 15.55
N TYR A 447 22.81 6.15 15.84
CA TYR A 447 22.30 7.24 16.69
C TYR A 447 22.80 7.18 18.13
N GLN A 448 23.02 5.96 18.64
CA GLN A 448 23.54 5.76 19.99
C GLN A 448 25.00 6.21 20.12
N GLN A 449 25.84 5.98 19.08
CA GLN A 449 27.29 6.19 19.13
C GLN A 449 27.72 7.57 18.63
N ALA A 450 27.03 8.13 17.64
CA ALA A 450 27.43 9.39 17.01
C ALA A 450 27.18 10.61 17.90
N ASP A 451 27.86 11.72 17.59
CA ASP A 451 27.56 13.01 18.16
C ASP A 451 26.13 13.44 17.83
N LYS A 452 25.48 14.09 18.82
CA LYS A 452 24.13 14.61 18.65
C LYS A 452 24.04 15.60 17.50
N LYS A 453 23.07 15.37 16.59
CA LYS A 453 22.75 16.25 15.46
C LYS A 453 21.63 17.24 15.86
N PRO A 454 21.49 18.39 15.19
CA PRO A 454 20.41 19.34 15.43
C PRO A 454 19.07 18.86 14.80
N LEU A 455 18.53 17.75 15.27
CA LEU A 455 17.37 17.07 14.74
C LEU A 455 16.24 16.99 15.75
N GLN A 456 14.99 17.02 15.26
CA GLN A 456 13.76 16.76 15.99
C GLN A 456 13.00 15.60 15.35
N PHE A 457 12.34 14.76 16.15
CA PHE A 457 11.69 13.53 15.68
C PHE A 457 10.22 13.48 16.06
N PHE A 458 9.43 12.97 15.11
CA PHE A 458 8.14 12.37 15.36
C PHE A 458 8.18 10.93 14.84
N LEU A 459 7.93 9.96 15.72
CA LEU A 459 7.93 8.53 15.40
C LEU A 459 6.52 7.98 15.55
N GLU A 460 6.05 7.23 14.55
CA GLU A 460 4.79 6.49 14.63
C GLU A 460 5.04 5.01 14.40
N ALA A 461 4.25 4.15 15.05
CA ALA A 461 4.17 2.71 14.79
C ALA A 461 2.81 2.16 15.21
N GLY A 462 2.32 1.17 14.45
CA GLY A 462 1.09 0.46 14.77
C GLY A 462 1.27 -0.56 15.90
N LEU A 463 0.29 -0.66 16.80
CA LEU A 463 0.28 -1.66 17.88
C LEU A 463 0.27 -3.10 17.35
N PHE A 464 -0.29 -3.32 16.16
CA PHE A 464 -0.36 -4.63 15.51
C PHE A 464 0.90 -5.00 14.72
N GLU A 465 1.94 -4.16 14.74
CA GLU A 465 3.25 -4.45 14.15
C GLU A 465 4.20 -5.15 15.13
N SER A 466 3.63 -5.76 16.18
CA SER A 466 4.34 -6.59 17.15
C SER A 466 4.43 -8.02 16.61
N ARG A 467 5.65 -8.53 16.40
CA ARG A 467 5.88 -9.97 16.18
C ARG A 467 6.41 -10.61 17.46
N GLU A 468 5.99 -11.84 17.71
CA GLU A 468 6.63 -12.65 18.75
C GLU A 468 8.10 -12.87 18.38
N GLY A 469 9.02 -12.62 19.31
CA GLY A 469 10.46 -12.72 19.13
C GLY A 469 11.15 -11.38 18.89
N THR A 470 12.38 -11.41 18.43
CA THR A 470 13.22 -10.22 18.21
C THR A 470 12.79 -9.51 16.92
N GLY A 471 12.37 -8.25 17.01
CA GLY A 471 12.43 -7.35 15.87
C GLY A 471 11.11 -7.01 15.18
N GLY A 472 9.99 -6.97 15.87
CA GLY A 472 8.77 -6.33 15.36
C GLY A 472 8.99 -4.82 15.18
N ILE A 473 8.36 -4.23 14.15
CA ILE A 473 8.49 -2.79 13.83
C ILE A 473 8.18 -1.93 15.05
N LEU A 474 7.10 -2.25 15.77
CA LEU A 474 6.73 -1.53 17.00
C LEU A 474 7.89 -1.50 18.02
N ASN A 475 8.53 -2.64 18.28
CA ASN A 475 9.61 -2.74 19.27
C ASN A 475 10.85 -1.96 18.84
N ASN A 476 11.22 -2.03 17.55
CA ASN A 476 12.37 -1.27 17.03
C ASN A 476 12.12 0.25 17.06
N ASN A 477 10.90 0.71 16.79
CA ASN A 477 10.54 2.12 16.90
C ASN A 477 10.59 2.61 18.36
N ARG A 478 10.11 1.80 19.32
CA ARG A 478 10.25 2.07 20.76
C ARG A 478 11.70 2.15 21.19
N GLN A 479 12.55 1.25 20.70
CA GLN A 479 13.98 1.24 20.99
C GLN A 479 14.68 2.49 20.42
N LEU A 480 14.41 2.85 19.16
CA LEU A 480 14.93 4.09 18.59
C LEU A 480 14.51 5.30 19.43
N LYS A 481 13.22 5.41 19.79
CA LYS A 481 12.71 6.46 20.66
C LYS A 481 13.53 6.56 21.96
N GLN A 482 13.75 5.43 22.62
CA GLN A 482 14.52 5.39 23.86
C GLN A 482 15.96 5.89 23.67
N VAL A 483 16.65 5.44 22.62
CA VAL A 483 18.01 5.89 22.29
C VAL A 483 18.04 7.39 22.02
N LEU A 484 17.13 7.91 21.19
CA LEU A 484 17.06 9.32 20.88
C LEU A 484 16.81 10.18 22.12
N GLN A 485 15.93 9.75 23.02
CA GLN A 485 15.67 10.44 24.29
C GLN A 485 16.89 10.46 25.19
N GLN A 486 17.60 9.32 25.34
CA GLN A 486 18.84 9.21 26.12
C GLN A 486 19.95 10.11 25.55
N ARG A 487 19.97 10.30 24.22
CA ARG A 487 20.90 11.20 23.53
C ARG A 487 20.44 12.68 23.55
N GLY A 488 19.29 12.97 24.19
CA GLY A 488 18.76 14.34 24.37
C GLY A 488 18.14 14.95 23.13
N TYR A 489 17.69 14.14 22.15
CA TYR A 489 16.91 14.65 21.02
C TYR A 489 15.48 14.99 21.46
N PRO A 490 14.85 16.05 20.92
CA PRO A 490 13.40 16.25 21.00
C PRO A 490 12.69 15.14 20.22
N VAL A 491 11.91 14.31 20.92
CA VAL A 491 11.18 13.17 20.32
C VAL A 491 9.74 13.16 20.79
N GLN A 492 8.82 13.24 19.85
CA GLN A 492 7.42 12.89 20.05
C GLN A 492 7.11 11.55 19.40
N SER A 493 6.13 10.81 19.91
CA SER A 493 5.75 9.53 19.31
C SER A 493 4.27 9.27 19.45
N LEU A 494 3.74 8.50 18.49
CA LEU A 494 2.37 8.03 18.40
C LEU A 494 2.38 6.51 18.22
N GLU A 495 1.61 5.80 19.02
CA GLU A 495 1.30 4.38 18.80
C GLU A 495 -0.20 4.28 18.53
N MET A 496 -0.56 3.79 17.34
CA MET A 496 -1.95 3.67 16.91
C MET A 496 -2.42 2.22 17.00
N ALA A 497 -3.68 2.00 17.31
CA ALA A 497 -4.31 0.69 17.18
C ALA A 497 -4.51 0.34 15.70
N SER A 498 -3.39 0.13 15.00
CA SER A 498 -3.29 -0.06 13.55
C SER A 498 -2.23 -1.10 13.17
N GLY A 499 -2.23 -1.51 11.92
CA GLY A 499 -1.20 -2.35 11.31
C GLY A 499 -0.24 -1.56 10.42
N HIS A 500 0.46 -2.28 9.53
CA HIS A 500 1.42 -1.73 8.58
C HIS A 500 0.70 -1.27 7.30
N ASP A 501 0.00 -0.16 7.36
CA ASP A 501 -0.88 0.27 6.28
C ASP A 501 -0.95 1.78 6.06
N TYR A 502 -1.31 2.17 4.82
CA TYR A 502 -1.31 3.57 4.41
C TYR A 502 -2.41 4.42 5.04
N ILE A 503 -3.51 3.83 5.55
CA ILE A 503 -4.56 4.65 6.17
C ILE A 503 -4.11 5.18 7.53
N SER A 504 -3.41 4.36 8.31
CA SER A 504 -2.81 4.79 9.57
C SER A 504 -1.68 5.81 9.32
N TRP A 505 -0.85 5.58 8.31
CA TRP A 505 0.21 6.51 7.94
C TRP A 505 -0.32 7.85 7.41
N CYS A 506 -1.48 7.88 6.77
CA CYS A 506 -2.12 9.14 6.38
C CYS A 506 -2.50 9.99 7.60
N GLU A 507 -3.09 9.36 8.63
CA GLU A 507 -3.39 10.03 9.89
C GLU A 507 -2.12 10.47 10.62
N ALA A 508 -1.13 9.58 10.71
CA ALA A 508 0.15 9.87 11.36
C ALA A 508 0.92 11.00 10.66
N LEU A 509 0.84 11.05 9.34
CA LEU A 509 1.47 12.12 8.55
C LEU A 509 0.89 13.50 8.92
N TYR A 510 -0.43 13.59 9.07
CA TYR A 510 -1.08 14.81 9.56
C TYR A 510 -0.66 15.17 10.99
N ILE A 511 -0.83 14.23 11.93
CA ILE A 511 -0.54 14.45 13.35
C ILE A 511 0.94 14.82 13.54
N GLY A 512 1.85 14.10 12.89
CA GLY A 512 3.28 14.35 12.97
C GLY A 512 3.70 15.66 12.32
N THR A 513 3.13 16.01 11.16
CA THR A 513 3.40 17.32 10.54
C THR A 513 2.92 18.45 11.43
N LYS A 514 1.73 18.34 12.01
CA LYS A 514 1.20 19.32 12.97
C LYS A 514 2.12 19.46 14.20
N ALA A 515 2.56 18.34 14.76
CA ALA A 515 3.45 18.32 15.93
C ALA A 515 4.83 18.96 15.63
N LEU A 516 5.36 18.74 14.43
CA LEU A 516 6.66 19.28 14.02
C LEU A 516 6.61 20.71 13.48
N THR A 517 5.43 21.25 13.19
CA THR A 517 5.26 22.63 12.70
C THR A 517 4.72 23.62 13.74
N ASN A 518 4.17 23.11 14.85
CA ASN A 518 3.82 23.95 16.01
C ASN A 518 5.08 24.17 16.83
N ASP A 519 5.56 25.40 16.84
CA ASP A 519 6.70 25.87 17.67
C ASP A 519 6.33 25.91 19.16
#